data_0d00872dcf4ebc4a97a8b586f3065493
#
_entry.id   0d00872dcf4ebc4a97a8b586f3065493
#
_cell.length_a   1.000
_cell.length_b   1.000
_cell.length_c   1.000
_cell.angle_alpha   90.00
_cell.angle_beta   90.00
_cell.angle_gamma   90.00
#
_symmetry.space_group_name_H-M   'P 1'
#
loop_
_entity.id
_entity.type
_entity.pdbx_description
1 polymer ?
#
loop_
_entity_poly.entity_id
_entity_poly.type
_entity_poly.pdbx_seq_one_letter_code
_entity_poly.pdbx_strand_id
1 'polypeptide(L)'
;MSMFMGEFNHTIDAKGRLIIPSRFREELGQEFVMTKGLDGCLFVFPQTEWESFQGKLKTLPLINKDARKFSRFFMAGAAPCEMDKQGRTLIPATLREFAQMKKEVVLTGMADRIEIWSKEKWIENNSYEDMDDIAASMQELGLSI
;
A
#
# COMPACT_ATOMS: atom_id res chain seq x y z
N MET A 1 2.49 0.80 -17.97
CA MET A 1 1.53 1.50 -17.10
C MET A 1 0.96 0.52 -16.09
N SER A 2 1.08 0.84 -14.81
CA SER A 2 0.54 0.00 -13.75
C SER A 2 -0.96 0.22 -13.62
N MET A 3 -1.70 -0.87 -13.46
CA MET A 3 -3.16 -0.82 -13.30
C MET A 3 -3.60 -1.92 -12.34
N PHE A 4 -3.29 -1.73 -11.07
CA PHE A 4 -3.73 -2.68 -10.05
C PHE A 4 -5.18 -2.39 -9.64
N MET A 5 -6.00 -3.42 -9.61
CA MET A 5 -7.38 -3.31 -9.16
C MET A 5 -7.86 -4.62 -8.56
N GLY A 6 -8.87 -4.53 -7.72
CA GLY A 6 -9.49 -5.70 -7.11
C GLY A 6 -9.07 -5.88 -5.66
N GLU A 7 -9.81 -6.73 -4.97
CA GLU A 7 -9.63 -7.05 -3.56
C GLU A 7 -9.37 -8.55 -3.42
N PHE A 8 -8.33 -8.90 -2.65
CA PHE A 8 -7.92 -10.30 -2.47
C PHE A 8 -7.68 -10.58 -1.00
N ASN A 9 -8.22 -11.69 -0.50
CA ASN A 9 -8.02 -12.14 0.87
C ASN A 9 -6.97 -13.24 0.89
N HIS A 10 -5.95 -13.06 1.72
CA HIS A 10 -4.85 -14.01 1.87
C HIS A 10 -4.44 -14.14 3.34
N THR A 11 -3.51 -15.01 3.61
CA THR A 11 -2.95 -15.19 4.95
C THR A 11 -1.43 -15.07 4.92
N ILE A 12 -0.87 -14.57 6.02
CA ILE A 12 0.58 -14.54 6.22
C ILE A 12 0.98 -15.85 6.88
N ASP A 13 2.04 -16.50 6.40
CA ASP A 13 2.54 -17.72 6.99
C ASP A 13 3.35 -17.46 8.26
N ALA A 14 3.78 -18.54 8.94
CA ALA A 14 4.51 -18.44 10.21
C ALA A 14 5.84 -17.68 10.09
N LYS A 15 6.40 -17.59 8.89
CA LYS A 15 7.65 -16.86 8.62
C LYS A 15 7.43 -15.42 8.19
N GLY A 16 6.19 -14.96 8.13
CA GLY A 16 5.87 -13.60 7.70
C GLY A 16 5.78 -13.43 6.19
N ARG A 17 5.63 -14.52 5.44
CA ARG A 17 5.53 -14.47 3.99
C ARG A 17 4.08 -14.43 3.52
N LEU A 18 3.86 -13.71 2.44
CA LEU A 18 2.55 -13.51 1.84
C LEU A 18 2.63 -13.86 0.36
N ILE A 19 1.65 -14.61 -0.13
CA ILE A 19 1.53 -14.89 -1.57
C ILE A 19 0.93 -13.65 -2.23
N ILE A 20 1.63 -13.13 -3.23
CA ILE A 20 1.10 -12.03 -4.04
C ILE A 20 0.10 -12.63 -5.03
N PRO A 21 -1.14 -12.10 -5.13
CA PRO A 21 -2.11 -12.57 -6.09
C PRO A 21 -1.51 -12.63 -7.49
N SER A 22 -1.75 -13.74 -8.21
CA SER A 22 -1.19 -13.95 -9.54
C SER A 22 -1.50 -12.79 -10.49
N ARG A 23 -2.67 -12.16 -10.32
CA ARG A 23 -3.11 -11.02 -11.12
C ARG A 23 -2.18 -9.82 -11.00
N PHE A 24 -1.46 -9.67 -9.88
CA PHE A 24 -0.59 -8.53 -9.62
C PHE A 24 0.88 -8.81 -9.96
N ARG A 25 1.28 -10.06 -10.12
CA ARG A 25 2.70 -10.44 -10.19
C ARG A 25 3.45 -9.84 -11.36
N GLU A 26 2.85 -9.85 -12.54
CA GLU A 26 3.51 -9.34 -13.75
C GLU A 26 3.79 -7.85 -13.66
N GLU A 27 2.79 -7.05 -13.28
CA GLU A 27 2.94 -5.60 -13.17
C GLU A 27 3.83 -5.20 -11.99
N LEU A 28 3.77 -5.95 -10.89
CA LEU A 28 4.59 -5.66 -9.72
C LEU A 28 6.07 -5.90 -10.00
N GLY A 29 6.37 -6.93 -10.79
CA GLY A 29 7.73 -7.32 -11.09
C GLY A 29 8.36 -8.16 -9.99
N GLN A 30 9.54 -8.67 -10.27
CA GLN A 30 10.30 -9.52 -9.35
C GLN A 30 10.79 -8.76 -8.12
N GLU A 31 11.18 -7.51 -8.33
CA GLU A 31 11.68 -6.61 -7.28
C GLU A 31 10.78 -5.39 -7.18
N PHE A 32 10.43 -5.03 -5.96
CA PHE A 32 9.50 -3.94 -5.68
C PHE A 32 9.79 -3.35 -4.30
N VAL A 33 9.06 -2.31 -3.92
CA VAL A 33 9.27 -1.63 -2.64
C VAL A 33 7.99 -1.65 -1.82
N MET A 34 8.14 -1.98 -0.55
CA MET A 34 7.05 -1.96 0.42
C MET A 34 7.34 -0.89 1.46
N THR A 35 6.35 -0.10 1.83
CA THR A 35 6.51 0.94 2.85
C THR A 35 5.22 1.13 3.63
N LYS A 36 5.29 1.93 4.66
CA LYS A 36 4.11 2.35 5.42
C LYS A 36 3.17 3.11 4.50
N GLY A 37 1.88 2.88 4.66
CA GLY A 37 0.85 3.62 3.95
C GLY A 37 0.05 4.53 4.88
N LEU A 38 -0.98 5.12 4.34
CA LEU A 38 -1.90 5.93 5.12
C LEU A 38 -3.04 5.06 5.63
N ASP A 39 -3.70 5.48 6.71
CA ASP A 39 -4.78 4.74 7.38
C ASP A 39 -4.32 3.41 8.00
N GLY A 40 -3.02 3.26 8.24
CA GLY A 40 -2.48 2.07 8.91
C GLY A 40 -2.27 0.86 8.01
N CYS A 41 -2.32 1.02 6.70
CA CYS A 41 -1.99 -0.04 5.76
C CYS A 41 -0.54 0.07 5.28
N LEU A 42 -0.11 -0.89 4.45
CA LEU A 42 1.17 -0.83 3.75
C LEU A 42 0.91 -0.49 2.29
N PHE A 43 1.83 0.28 1.71
CA PHE A 43 1.86 0.54 0.26
C PHE A 43 2.93 -0.33 -0.38
N VAL A 44 2.61 -0.93 -1.52
CA VAL A 44 3.55 -1.73 -2.31
C VAL A 44 3.61 -1.14 -3.71
N PHE A 45 4.81 -0.77 -4.15
CA PHE A 45 5.03 -0.11 -5.44
C PHE A 45 5.94 -0.95 -6.34
N PRO A 46 5.60 -1.09 -7.64
CA PRO A 46 6.61 -1.49 -8.61
C PRO A 46 7.76 -0.47 -8.60
N GLN A 47 8.94 -0.87 -9.05
CA GLN A 47 10.12 0.03 -9.03
C GLN A 47 9.84 1.37 -9.71
N THR A 48 9.22 1.36 -10.89
CA THR A 48 8.92 2.59 -11.63
C THR A 48 7.98 3.52 -10.86
N GLU A 49 6.99 2.96 -10.20
CA GLU A 49 6.02 3.75 -9.43
C GLU A 49 6.64 4.27 -8.12
N TRP A 50 7.56 3.49 -7.53
CA TRP A 50 8.31 3.95 -6.36
C TRP A 50 9.17 5.17 -6.72
N GLU A 51 9.85 5.13 -7.85
CA GLU A 51 10.65 6.26 -8.33
C GLU A 51 9.78 7.50 -8.57
N SER A 52 8.60 7.30 -9.15
CA SER A 52 7.64 8.37 -9.36
C SER A 52 7.18 8.98 -8.02
N PHE A 53 6.88 8.14 -7.04
CA PHE A 53 6.46 8.59 -5.71
C PHE A 53 7.59 9.34 -5.00
N GLN A 54 8.81 8.84 -5.07
CA GLN A 54 9.98 9.54 -4.53
C GLN A 54 10.13 10.92 -5.16
N GLY A 55 9.92 11.02 -6.47
CA GLY A 55 9.96 12.29 -7.18
C GLY A 55 8.96 13.29 -6.63
N LYS A 56 7.76 12.83 -6.30
CA LYS A 56 6.74 13.68 -5.69
C LYS A 56 7.15 14.15 -4.30
N LEU A 57 7.72 13.26 -3.49
CA LEU A 57 8.20 13.62 -2.14
C LEU A 57 9.31 14.68 -2.20
N LYS A 58 10.17 14.60 -3.21
CA LYS A 58 11.25 15.57 -3.40
C LYS A 58 10.75 16.99 -3.72
N THR A 59 9.53 17.12 -4.21
CA THR A 59 8.95 18.45 -4.50
C THR A 59 8.45 19.16 -3.26
N LEU A 60 8.34 18.46 -2.14
CA LEU A 60 7.89 19.06 -0.89
C LEU A 60 8.96 20.01 -0.33
N PRO A 61 8.53 21.17 0.22
CA PRO A 61 9.51 22.16 0.71
C PRO A 61 10.22 21.68 1.96
N LEU A 62 11.55 21.69 1.93
CA LEU A 62 12.39 21.26 3.05
C LEU A 62 12.21 22.11 4.29
N ILE A 63 11.79 23.36 4.13
CA ILE A 63 11.60 24.27 5.26
C ILE A 63 10.34 23.93 6.07
N ASN A 64 9.40 23.21 5.47
CA ASN A 64 8.14 22.85 6.14
C ASN A 64 8.35 21.61 7.00
N LYS A 65 8.04 21.72 8.30
CA LYS A 65 8.26 20.65 9.27
C LYS A 65 7.38 19.42 8.97
N ASP A 66 6.13 19.63 8.61
CA ASP A 66 5.21 18.54 8.28
C ASP A 66 5.65 17.82 7.01
N ALA A 67 6.14 18.55 6.02
CA ALA A 67 6.67 17.97 4.79
C ALA A 67 7.88 17.07 5.09
N ARG A 68 8.79 17.50 5.98
CA ARG A 68 9.93 16.69 6.38
C ARG A 68 9.50 15.41 7.08
N LYS A 69 8.53 15.51 8.00
CA LYS A 69 8.00 14.36 8.73
C LYS A 69 7.30 13.37 7.80
N PHE A 70 6.52 13.89 6.88
CA PHE A 70 5.81 13.10 5.86
C PHE A 70 6.81 12.30 5.00
N SER A 71 7.84 12.96 4.50
CA SER A 71 8.88 12.30 3.71
C SER A 71 9.61 11.23 4.51
N ARG A 72 9.96 11.50 5.77
CA ARG A 72 10.63 10.51 6.63
C ARG A 72 9.74 9.29 6.87
N PHE A 73 8.44 9.50 7.05
CA PHE A 73 7.49 8.42 7.28
C PHE A 73 7.58 7.36 6.18
N PHE A 74 7.55 7.79 4.93
CA PHE A 74 7.61 6.87 3.79
C PHE A 74 9.02 6.34 3.52
N MET A 75 10.01 7.20 3.56
CA MET A 75 11.38 6.80 3.20
C MET A 75 12.02 5.91 4.26
N ALA A 76 11.84 6.22 5.53
CA ALA A 76 12.40 5.40 6.61
C ALA A 76 11.68 4.05 6.73
N GLY A 77 10.42 4.00 6.36
CA GLY A 77 9.64 2.76 6.38
C GLY A 77 9.88 1.86 5.17
N ALA A 78 10.51 2.36 4.12
CA ALA A 78 10.63 1.64 2.87
C ALA A 78 11.62 0.47 2.97
N ALA A 79 11.25 -0.65 2.36
CA ALA A 79 12.08 -1.85 2.28
C ALA A 79 12.05 -2.41 0.86
N PRO A 80 13.23 -2.71 0.28
CA PRO A 80 13.25 -3.44 -0.98
C PRO A 80 12.78 -4.87 -0.74
N CYS A 81 11.92 -5.34 -1.62
CA CYS A 81 11.33 -6.68 -1.53
C CYS A 81 11.49 -7.42 -2.83
N GLU A 82 11.35 -8.73 -2.76
CA GLU A 82 11.36 -9.58 -3.95
C GLU A 82 10.38 -10.73 -3.78
N MET A 83 9.92 -11.28 -4.90
CA MET A 83 9.10 -12.48 -4.90
C MET A 83 9.98 -13.71 -5.08
N ASP A 84 9.66 -14.78 -4.36
CA ASP A 84 10.28 -16.07 -4.60
C ASP A 84 9.60 -16.77 -5.80
N LYS A 85 10.05 -17.99 -6.12
CA LYS A 85 9.53 -18.75 -7.25
C LYS A 85 8.05 -19.11 -7.13
N GLN A 86 7.53 -19.10 -5.91
CA GLN A 86 6.12 -19.43 -5.64
C GLN A 86 5.25 -18.18 -5.53
N GLY A 87 5.83 -17.01 -5.79
CA GLY A 87 5.10 -15.74 -5.72
C GLY A 87 4.93 -15.22 -4.31
N ARG A 88 5.74 -15.69 -3.36
CA ARG A 88 5.69 -15.21 -1.97
C ARG A 88 6.70 -14.11 -1.75
N THR A 89 6.35 -13.16 -0.89
CA THR A 89 7.26 -12.12 -0.43
C THR A 89 7.25 -12.07 1.08
N LEU A 90 8.39 -11.77 1.67
CA LEU A 90 8.50 -11.55 3.11
C LEU A 90 8.06 -10.13 3.43
N ILE A 91 7.12 -9.98 4.36
CA ILE A 91 6.77 -8.66 4.89
C ILE A 91 7.68 -8.41 6.08
N PRO A 92 8.54 -7.36 6.05
CA PRO A 92 9.42 -7.07 7.18
C PRO A 92 8.65 -6.94 8.50
N ALA A 93 9.22 -7.42 9.58
CA ALA A 93 8.56 -7.44 10.89
C ALA A 93 8.11 -6.04 11.33
N THR A 94 8.93 -5.01 11.09
CA THR A 94 8.58 -3.64 11.45
C THR A 94 7.34 -3.15 10.71
N LEU A 95 7.15 -3.56 9.45
CA LEU A 95 5.97 -3.20 8.68
C LEU A 95 4.75 -3.99 9.13
N ARG A 96 4.92 -5.27 9.48
CA ARG A 96 3.82 -6.06 10.04
C ARG A 96 3.32 -5.45 11.36
N GLU A 97 4.23 -5.01 12.21
CA GLU A 97 3.87 -4.35 13.47
C GLU A 97 3.15 -3.03 13.22
N PHE A 98 3.66 -2.21 12.32
CA PHE A 98 3.02 -0.94 11.97
C PHE A 98 1.57 -1.15 11.52
N ALA A 99 1.35 -2.11 10.63
CA ALA A 99 0.02 -2.38 10.07
C ALA A 99 -0.83 -3.28 10.96
N GLN A 100 -0.31 -3.67 12.13
CA GLN A 100 -1.01 -4.53 13.10
C GLN A 100 -1.49 -5.84 12.47
N MET A 101 -0.65 -6.40 11.61
CA MET A 101 -0.98 -7.63 10.90
C MET A 101 -0.87 -8.85 11.79
N LYS A 102 -1.91 -9.66 11.76
CA LYS A 102 -1.94 -10.98 12.38
C LYS A 102 -1.82 -12.02 11.27
N LYS A 103 -2.79 -12.88 11.10
CA LYS A 103 -2.76 -13.91 10.07
C LYS A 103 -3.47 -13.49 8.79
N GLU A 104 -4.67 -12.96 8.91
CA GLU A 104 -5.50 -12.61 7.75
C GLU A 104 -5.22 -11.20 7.26
N VAL A 105 -5.04 -11.05 5.96
CA VAL A 105 -4.77 -9.76 5.31
C VAL A 105 -5.64 -9.58 4.08
N VAL A 106 -5.80 -8.32 3.69
CA VAL A 106 -6.48 -7.95 2.45
C VAL A 106 -5.50 -7.18 1.59
N LEU A 107 -5.36 -7.59 0.33
CA LEU A 107 -4.62 -6.82 -0.66
C LEU A 107 -5.62 -6.15 -1.58
N THR A 108 -5.44 -4.86 -1.83
CA THR A 108 -6.30 -4.15 -2.77
C THR A 108 -5.45 -3.37 -3.77
N GLY A 109 -5.87 -3.41 -5.03
CA GLY A 109 -5.23 -2.65 -6.09
C GLY A 109 -5.70 -1.19 -6.07
N MET A 110 -4.74 -0.26 -6.18
CA MET A 110 -4.99 1.18 -6.15
C MET A 110 -4.34 1.85 -7.37
N ALA A 111 -4.54 1.29 -8.55
CA ALA A 111 -4.02 1.73 -9.84
C ALA A 111 -2.49 1.64 -9.92
N ASP A 112 -1.76 2.57 -9.31
CA ASP A 112 -0.30 2.62 -9.39
C ASP A 112 0.42 1.89 -8.25
N ARG A 113 -0.34 1.36 -7.28
CA ARG A 113 0.21 0.65 -6.14
C ARG A 113 -0.78 -0.40 -5.63
N ILE A 114 -0.28 -1.22 -4.72
CA ILE A 114 -1.10 -2.17 -3.97
C ILE A 114 -1.11 -1.71 -2.51
N GLU A 115 -2.23 -1.87 -1.83
CA GLU A 115 -2.30 -1.69 -0.38
C GLU A 115 -2.48 -3.04 0.27
N ILE A 116 -1.76 -3.26 1.38
CA ILE A 116 -1.93 -4.46 2.20
C ILE A 116 -2.43 -4.03 3.58
N TRP A 117 -3.54 -4.62 3.99
CA TRP A 117 -4.23 -4.29 5.23
C TRP A 117 -4.33 -5.51 6.12
N SER A 118 -4.26 -5.33 7.45
CA SER A 118 -4.78 -6.35 8.34
C SER A 118 -6.29 -6.46 8.09
N LYS A 119 -6.84 -7.64 8.25
CA LYS A 119 -8.28 -7.84 8.04
C LYS A 119 -9.12 -6.93 8.93
N GLU A 120 -8.71 -6.78 10.20
CA GLU A 120 -9.42 -5.93 11.16
C GLU A 120 -9.45 -4.47 10.72
N LYS A 121 -8.29 -3.93 10.31
CA LYS A 121 -8.20 -2.54 9.85
C LYS A 121 -8.95 -2.32 8.55
N TRP A 122 -8.94 -3.30 7.66
CA TRP A 122 -9.72 -3.23 6.43
C TRP A 122 -11.20 -3.05 6.73
N ILE A 123 -11.74 -3.87 7.62
CA ILE A 123 -13.15 -3.80 8.01
C ILE A 123 -13.46 -2.45 8.68
N GLU A 124 -12.62 -1.98 9.59
CA GLU A 124 -12.81 -0.71 10.29
C GLU A 124 -12.84 0.50 9.36
N ASN A 125 -11.98 0.51 8.33
CA ASN A 125 -11.78 1.68 7.48
C ASN A 125 -12.58 1.66 6.18
N ASN A 126 -13.18 0.53 5.82
CA ASN A 126 -13.79 0.35 4.50
C ASN A 126 -15.23 -0.14 4.56
N SER A 127 -16.01 0.45 5.44
CA SER A 127 -17.47 0.35 5.38
C SER A 127 -17.97 1.28 4.26
N TYR A 128 -18.89 0.79 3.44
CA TYR A 128 -19.40 1.56 2.31
C TYR A 128 -20.83 2.06 2.50
N GLU A 129 -21.31 2.06 3.72
CA GLU A 129 -22.67 2.49 4.04
C GLU A 129 -22.92 3.97 3.78
N ASP A 130 -21.89 4.80 3.93
CA ASP A 130 -21.94 6.25 3.75
C ASP A 130 -21.36 6.72 2.40
N MET A 131 -21.22 5.83 1.44
CA MET A 131 -20.51 6.14 0.21
C MET A 131 -21.18 7.24 -0.62
N ASP A 132 -22.50 7.30 -0.62
CA ASP A 132 -23.22 8.38 -1.33
C ASP A 132 -22.93 9.74 -0.73
N ASP A 133 -22.83 9.85 0.59
CA ASP A 133 -22.47 11.09 1.27
C ASP A 133 -21.01 11.47 0.99
N ILE A 134 -20.12 10.49 0.98
CA ILE A 134 -18.71 10.71 0.64
C ILE A 134 -18.59 11.19 -0.82
N ALA A 135 -19.33 10.59 -1.73
CA ALA A 135 -19.35 11.02 -3.14
C ALA A 135 -19.74 12.49 -3.29
N ALA A 136 -20.74 12.93 -2.53
CA ALA A 136 -21.15 14.32 -2.52
C ALA A 136 -20.02 15.24 -2.04
N SER A 137 -19.24 14.83 -1.04
CA SER A 137 -18.08 15.58 -0.55
C SER A 137 -16.96 15.67 -1.59
N MET A 138 -16.83 14.67 -2.46
CA MET A 138 -15.80 14.67 -3.48
C MET A 138 -16.01 15.75 -4.53
N GLN A 139 -17.21 16.26 -4.69
CA GLN A 139 -17.49 17.38 -5.59
C GLN A 139 -16.70 18.63 -5.19
N GLU A 140 -16.51 18.85 -3.89
CA GLU A 140 -15.72 19.96 -3.37
C GLU A 140 -14.24 19.84 -3.77
N LEU A 141 -13.77 18.61 -4.02
CA LEU A 141 -12.41 18.32 -4.46
C LEU A 141 -12.30 18.25 -6.00
N GLY A 142 -13.39 18.56 -6.71
CA GLY A 142 -13.39 18.63 -8.17
C GLY A 142 -13.78 17.33 -8.88
N LEU A 143 -14.21 16.31 -8.15
CA LEU A 143 -14.65 15.05 -8.76
C LEU A 143 -16.18 15.02 -8.82
N SER A 144 -16.72 14.84 -10.01
CA SER A 144 -18.16 14.68 -10.24
C SER A 144 -18.40 13.39 -11.02
N ILE A 145 -19.34 12.63 -10.58
CA ILE A 145 -19.77 11.41 -11.28
C ILE A 145 -21.13 11.62 -11.90
#